data_015977a48d721504407a54e094196d54
#
_entry.id   015977a48d721504407a54e094196d54
#
_cell.length_a   1.000
_cell.length_b   1.000
_cell.length_c   1.000
_cell.angle_alpha   90.00
_cell.angle_beta   90.00
_cell.angle_gamma   90.00
#
_symmetry.space_group_name_H-M   'P 1'
#
loop_
_entity.id
_entity.type
_entity.pdbx_description
1 polymer ?
#
loop_
_entity_poly.entity_id
_entity_poly.type
_entity_poly.pdbx_seq_one_letter_code
_entity_poly.pdbx_strand_id
1 'polypeptide(L)'
;MFTTICINVFITWGTFNASEQLLTFVFQDVQKASAIQASVYFLPAPVFGTLSNIIIGLIAHKVNADKPVLIGNVLAGISPLLLAVMNEHATYWAFSFPGIALNAVGADVLFTVANLVIAASFPEKTQALAGGVFNTVAQIGKTVGLATSAVIASSATAKTNFPDKESPPALMSGYRAAFWYCFGLCSMTVFVSLWGLRRIGKVGAKRD
;
A
#
# COMPACT_ATOMS: atom_id res chain seq x y z
N MET A 1 15.27 9.74 -10.94
CA MET A 1 14.57 10.20 -9.74
C MET A 1 13.06 10.20 -9.89
N PHE A 2 12.44 11.01 -10.75
CA PHE A 2 11.00 11.03 -11.00
C PHE A 2 10.45 9.64 -11.40
N THR A 3 11.11 8.95 -12.32
CA THR A 3 10.75 7.58 -12.73
C THR A 3 10.74 6.60 -11.55
N THR A 4 11.74 6.68 -10.67
CA THR A 4 11.79 5.82 -9.45
C THR A 4 10.61 6.06 -8.54
N ILE A 5 10.21 7.33 -8.35
CA ILE A 5 9.02 7.69 -7.57
C ILE A 5 7.75 7.17 -8.25
N CYS A 6 7.63 7.30 -9.58
CA CYS A 6 6.50 6.76 -10.33
C CYS A 6 6.39 5.23 -10.24
N ILE A 7 7.51 4.51 -10.30
CA ILE A 7 7.53 3.05 -10.11
C ILE A 7 7.08 2.70 -8.68
N ASN A 8 7.61 3.39 -7.68
CA ASN A 8 7.22 3.16 -6.29
C ASN A 8 5.73 3.41 -6.08
N VAL A 9 5.19 4.55 -6.56
CA VAL A 9 3.76 4.83 -6.38
C VAL A 9 2.87 3.86 -7.15
N PHE A 10 3.27 3.46 -8.36
CA PHE A 10 2.54 2.46 -9.14
C PHE A 10 2.34 1.16 -8.33
N ILE A 11 3.43 0.63 -7.79
CA ILE A 11 3.40 -0.62 -7.03
C ILE A 11 2.70 -0.42 -5.68
N THR A 12 3.10 0.59 -4.91
CA THR A 12 2.55 0.81 -3.56
C THR A 12 1.06 1.14 -3.60
N TRP A 13 0.61 1.96 -4.55
CA TRP A 13 -0.82 2.30 -4.70
C TRP A 13 -1.65 1.10 -5.16
N GLY A 14 -1.06 0.26 -6.02
CA GLY A 14 -1.64 -1.00 -6.43
C GLY A 14 -1.81 -1.98 -5.28
N THR A 15 -0.76 -2.22 -4.52
CA THR A 15 -0.77 -3.15 -3.37
C THR A 15 -1.61 -2.63 -2.20
N PHE A 16 -1.61 -1.31 -1.94
CA PHE A 16 -2.45 -0.66 -0.95
C PHE A 16 -3.94 -0.96 -1.20
N ASN A 17 -4.43 -0.61 -2.39
CA ASN A 17 -5.84 -0.80 -2.72
C ASN A 17 -6.22 -2.28 -2.86
N ALA A 18 -5.32 -3.12 -3.38
CA ALA A 18 -5.53 -4.56 -3.46
C ALA A 18 -5.67 -5.19 -2.05
N SER A 19 -4.81 -4.81 -1.12
CA SER A 19 -4.87 -5.30 0.26
C SER A 19 -6.15 -4.88 0.97
N GLU A 20 -6.62 -3.65 0.79
CA GLU A 20 -7.89 -3.17 1.36
C GLU A 20 -9.10 -3.93 0.78
N GLN A 21 -9.11 -4.15 -0.54
CA GLN A 21 -10.20 -4.89 -1.18
C GLN A 21 -10.22 -6.36 -0.75
N LEU A 22 -9.07 -7.02 -0.75
CA LEU A 22 -8.96 -8.41 -0.29
C LEU A 22 -9.39 -8.55 1.17
N LEU A 23 -8.99 -7.60 2.02
CA LEU A 23 -9.37 -7.61 3.43
C LEU A 23 -10.87 -7.36 3.62
N THR A 24 -11.50 -6.56 2.75
CA THR A 24 -12.96 -6.40 2.70
C THR A 24 -13.64 -7.73 2.44
N PHE A 25 -13.15 -8.51 1.48
CA PHE A 25 -13.67 -9.85 1.20
C PHE A 25 -13.41 -10.81 2.37
N VAL A 26 -12.25 -10.75 3.01
CA VAL A 26 -12.00 -11.54 4.24
C VAL A 26 -13.05 -11.23 5.32
N PHE A 27 -13.35 -9.97 5.58
CA PHE A 27 -14.36 -9.61 6.58
C PHE A 27 -15.75 -10.08 6.20
N GLN A 28 -16.17 -9.89 4.94
CA GLN A 28 -17.53 -10.19 4.52
C GLN A 28 -17.74 -11.66 4.17
N ASP A 29 -16.84 -12.26 3.38
CA ASP A 29 -17.03 -13.60 2.83
C ASP A 29 -16.52 -14.70 3.78
N VAL A 30 -15.40 -14.44 4.49
CA VAL A 30 -14.80 -15.42 5.40
C VAL A 30 -15.34 -15.26 6.83
N GLN A 31 -15.27 -14.04 7.39
CA GLN A 31 -15.69 -13.77 8.76
C GLN A 31 -17.20 -13.45 8.89
N LYS A 32 -17.92 -13.35 7.75
CA LYS A 32 -19.36 -13.08 7.70
C LYS A 32 -19.78 -11.78 8.41
N ALA A 33 -18.88 -10.80 8.48
CA ALA A 33 -19.18 -9.49 9.01
C ALA A 33 -20.16 -8.73 8.09
N SER A 34 -21.05 -7.95 8.68
CA SER A 34 -21.92 -7.06 7.90
C SER A 34 -21.10 -5.95 7.22
N ALA A 35 -21.65 -5.34 6.16
CA ALA A 35 -20.99 -4.24 5.47
C ALA A 35 -20.66 -3.06 6.40
N ILE A 36 -21.54 -2.79 7.39
CA ILE A 36 -21.31 -1.75 8.41
C ILE A 36 -20.14 -2.12 9.32
N GLN A 37 -20.09 -3.38 9.80
CA GLN A 37 -18.97 -3.85 10.62
C GLN A 37 -17.66 -3.81 9.88
N ALA A 38 -17.62 -4.26 8.62
CA ALA A 38 -16.45 -4.18 7.78
C ALA A 38 -15.95 -2.72 7.62
N SER A 39 -16.88 -1.77 7.41
CA SER A 39 -16.54 -0.34 7.32
C SER A 39 -15.93 0.20 8.63
N VAL A 40 -16.47 -0.20 9.78
CA VAL A 40 -15.92 0.18 11.09
C VAL A 40 -14.52 -0.39 11.30
N TYR A 41 -14.23 -1.59 10.79
CA TYR A 41 -12.91 -2.19 10.87
C TYR A 41 -11.84 -1.43 10.05
N PHE A 42 -12.23 -0.61 9.06
CA PHE A 42 -11.31 0.26 8.33
C PHE A 42 -11.06 1.63 8.97
N LEU A 43 -11.73 2.00 10.08
CA LEU A 43 -11.50 3.28 10.75
C LEU A 43 -10.04 3.57 11.14
N PRO A 44 -9.19 2.60 11.46
CA PRO A 44 -7.77 2.87 11.68
C PRO A 44 -7.06 3.52 10.48
N ALA A 45 -7.44 3.20 9.24
CA ALA A 45 -6.77 3.73 8.05
C ALA A 45 -6.78 5.27 7.99
N PRO A 46 -7.92 5.98 8.04
CA PRO A 46 -7.92 7.44 8.01
C PRO A 46 -7.27 8.07 9.25
N VAL A 47 -7.34 7.43 10.42
CA VAL A 47 -6.71 7.94 11.64
C VAL A 47 -5.19 7.90 11.51
N PHE A 48 -4.62 6.74 11.21
CA PHE A 48 -3.16 6.58 11.08
C PHE A 48 -2.62 7.28 9.83
N GLY A 49 -3.38 7.32 8.74
CA GLY A 49 -3.05 8.08 7.54
C GLY A 49 -2.95 9.58 7.82
N THR A 50 -3.94 10.16 8.49
CA THR A 50 -3.91 11.59 8.88
C THR A 50 -2.74 11.90 9.80
N LEU A 51 -2.51 11.07 10.82
CA LEU A 51 -1.39 11.23 11.74
C LEU A 51 -0.04 11.16 11.00
N SER A 52 0.14 10.22 10.10
CA SER A 52 1.37 10.09 9.32
C SER A 52 1.61 11.31 8.40
N ASN A 53 0.56 11.82 7.75
CA ASN A 53 0.64 13.03 6.93
C ASN A 53 1.06 14.26 7.74
N ILE A 54 0.50 14.45 8.95
CA ILE A 54 0.88 15.54 9.85
C ILE A 54 2.36 15.38 10.27
N ILE A 55 2.76 14.20 10.70
CA ILE A 55 4.14 13.93 11.14
C ILE A 55 5.13 14.21 9.99
N ILE A 56 4.87 13.65 8.80
CA ILE A 56 5.74 13.87 7.63
C ILE A 56 5.78 15.35 7.25
N GLY A 57 4.64 16.05 7.25
CA GLY A 57 4.61 17.49 6.98
C GLY A 57 5.51 18.30 7.91
N LEU A 58 5.52 17.94 9.19
CA LEU A 58 6.34 18.63 10.21
C LEU A 58 7.85 18.32 10.12
N ILE A 59 8.22 17.12 9.68
CA ILE A 59 9.63 16.68 9.64
C ILE A 59 10.26 16.73 8.24
N ALA A 60 9.47 16.92 7.19
CA ALA A 60 9.93 16.83 5.80
C ALA A 60 11.11 17.78 5.50
N HIS A 61 11.13 18.98 6.09
CA HIS A 61 12.20 19.96 5.91
C HIS A 61 13.50 19.59 6.64
N LYS A 62 13.46 18.63 7.59
CA LYS A 62 14.61 18.22 8.41
C LYS A 62 15.29 16.96 7.92
N VAL A 63 14.58 16.13 7.14
CA VAL A 63 15.05 14.81 6.71
C VAL A 63 15.17 14.72 5.19
N ASN A 64 16.11 13.89 4.72
CA ASN A 64 16.22 13.58 3.30
C ASN A 64 15.03 12.70 2.89
N ALA A 65 14.52 12.89 1.67
CA ALA A 65 13.35 12.17 1.17
C ALA A 65 13.53 10.64 1.08
N ASP A 66 14.76 10.17 0.93
CA ASP A 66 15.10 8.74 0.85
C ASP A 66 14.69 7.96 2.11
N LYS A 67 14.90 8.54 3.30
CA LYS A 67 14.61 7.88 4.58
C LYS A 67 13.11 7.66 4.81
N PRO A 68 12.24 8.70 4.76
CA PRO A 68 10.80 8.50 4.93
C PRO A 68 10.21 7.55 3.89
N VAL A 69 10.63 7.64 2.62
CA VAL A 69 10.15 6.72 1.57
C VAL A 69 10.55 5.28 1.87
N LEU A 70 11.79 5.05 2.30
CA LEU A 70 12.25 3.71 2.65
C LEU A 70 11.46 3.14 3.85
N ILE A 71 11.29 3.94 4.89
CA ILE A 71 10.50 3.55 6.08
C ILE A 71 9.04 3.26 5.67
N GLY A 72 8.43 4.14 4.87
CA GLY A 72 7.07 3.94 4.36
C GLY A 72 6.92 2.64 3.57
N ASN A 73 7.86 2.33 2.67
CA ASN A 73 7.84 1.10 1.90
C ASN A 73 8.01 -0.16 2.77
N VAL A 74 8.86 -0.11 3.80
CA VAL A 74 9.00 -1.21 4.76
C VAL A 74 7.71 -1.43 5.55
N LEU A 75 7.10 -0.35 6.06
CA LEU A 75 5.82 -0.42 6.79
C LEU A 75 4.69 -0.94 5.89
N ALA A 76 4.61 -0.44 4.64
CA ALA A 76 3.67 -0.93 3.64
C ALA A 76 3.87 -2.42 3.33
N GLY A 77 5.11 -2.92 3.36
CA GLY A 77 5.42 -4.34 3.15
C GLY A 77 5.05 -5.23 4.34
N ILE A 78 5.19 -4.75 5.57
CA ILE A 78 4.79 -5.51 6.77
C ILE A 78 3.28 -5.77 6.78
N SER A 79 2.46 -4.85 6.27
CA SER A 79 1.01 -5.01 6.22
C SER A 79 0.57 -6.28 5.49
N PRO A 80 0.84 -6.48 4.20
CA PRO A 80 0.42 -7.68 3.49
C PRO A 80 1.09 -8.95 4.03
N LEU A 81 2.27 -8.86 4.66
CA LEU A 81 2.88 -9.99 5.36
C LEU A 81 2.02 -10.45 6.54
N LEU A 82 1.57 -9.53 7.40
CA LEU A 82 0.68 -9.83 8.51
C LEU A 82 -0.63 -10.48 8.02
N LEU A 83 -1.20 -9.93 6.94
CA LEU A 83 -2.43 -10.44 6.36
C LEU A 83 -2.24 -11.81 5.66
N ALA A 84 -1.07 -12.07 5.09
CA ALA A 84 -0.75 -13.35 4.45
C ALA A 84 -0.60 -14.51 5.44
N VAL A 85 -0.20 -14.25 6.68
CA VAL A 85 -0.09 -15.28 7.73
C VAL A 85 -1.38 -15.44 8.56
N MET A 86 -2.36 -14.57 8.35
CA MET A 86 -3.67 -14.60 9.01
C MET A 86 -4.45 -15.87 8.59
N ASN A 87 -5.22 -16.44 9.50
CA ASN A 87 -6.16 -17.54 9.25
C ASN A 87 -7.63 -17.07 9.40
N GLU A 88 -8.58 -17.94 9.06
CA GLU A 88 -10.02 -17.63 9.09
C GLU A 88 -10.54 -17.25 10.47
N HIS A 89 -9.92 -17.76 11.55
CA HIS A 89 -10.29 -17.47 12.95
C HIS A 89 -9.43 -16.38 13.59
N ALA A 90 -8.62 -15.67 12.79
CA ALA A 90 -7.72 -14.66 13.31
C ALA A 90 -8.49 -13.50 13.95
N THR A 91 -8.03 -13.09 15.12
CA THR A 91 -8.60 -11.94 15.83
C THR A 91 -8.26 -10.64 15.09
N TYR A 92 -9.24 -9.76 14.91
CA TYR A 92 -9.07 -8.45 14.27
C TYR A 92 -7.86 -7.67 14.81
N TRP A 93 -7.72 -7.61 16.15
CA TRP A 93 -6.66 -6.84 16.81
C TRP A 93 -5.24 -7.36 16.57
N ALA A 94 -5.09 -8.66 16.30
CA ALA A 94 -3.78 -9.28 16.13
C ALA A 94 -3.18 -9.06 14.73
N PHE A 95 -4.02 -9.05 13.69
CA PHE A 95 -3.57 -9.04 12.30
C PHE A 95 -4.19 -7.90 11.47
N SER A 96 -5.52 -7.77 11.48
CA SER A 96 -6.22 -6.83 10.61
C SER A 96 -5.98 -5.39 11.03
N PHE A 97 -6.11 -5.07 12.33
CA PHE A 97 -5.87 -3.72 12.84
C PHE A 97 -4.46 -3.21 12.55
N PRO A 98 -3.36 -3.90 12.93
CA PRO A 98 -2.02 -3.45 12.60
C PRO A 98 -1.76 -3.50 11.10
N GLY A 99 -2.32 -4.46 10.36
CA GLY A 99 -2.22 -4.51 8.91
C GLY A 99 -2.80 -3.26 8.24
N ILE A 100 -4.03 -2.86 8.60
CA ILE A 100 -4.69 -1.66 8.09
C ILE A 100 -3.91 -0.40 8.45
N ALA A 101 -3.50 -0.25 9.70
CA ALA A 101 -2.75 0.91 10.17
C ALA A 101 -1.41 1.08 9.43
N LEU A 102 -0.62 0.01 9.31
CA LEU A 102 0.67 0.02 8.62
C LEU A 102 0.53 0.25 7.12
N ASN A 103 -0.52 -0.31 6.49
CA ASN A 103 -0.83 -0.08 5.09
C ASN A 103 -1.08 1.40 4.79
N ALA A 104 -1.94 2.04 5.59
CA ALA A 104 -2.25 3.46 5.47
C ALA A 104 -1.01 4.34 5.69
N VAL A 105 -0.27 4.12 6.79
CA VAL A 105 0.95 4.88 7.09
C VAL A 105 1.96 4.77 5.95
N GLY A 106 2.21 3.55 5.45
CA GLY A 106 3.19 3.32 4.38
C GLY A 106 2.83 4.03 3.08
N ALA A 107 1.57 3.91 2.64
CA ALA A 107 1.08 4.55 1.43
C ALA A 107 1.07 6.08 1.53
N ASP A 108 0.59 6.64 2.64
CA ASP A 108 0.49 8.07 2.85
C ASP A 108 1.86 8.75 2.98
N VAL A 109 2.81 8.13 3.68
CA VAL A 109 4.20 8.61 3.75
C VAL A 109 4.81 8.70 2.35
N LEU A 110 4.69 7.64 1.54
CA LEU A 110 5.20 7.65 0.17
C LEU A 110 4.53 8.74 -0.66
N PHE A 111 3.20 8.83 -0.61
CA PHE A 111 2.44 9.78 -1.43
C PHE A 111 2.76 11.24 -1.06
N THR A 112 2.85 11.54 0.22
CA THR A 112 3.19 12.89 0.72
C THR A 112 4.60 13.28 0.32
N VAL A 113 5.60 12.41 0.54
CA VAL A 113 6.98 12.70 0.18
C VAL A 113 7.14 12.83 -1.34
N ALA A 114 6.46 11.98 -2.12
CA ALA A 114 6.50 12.06 -3.58
C ALA A 114 5.97 13.42 -4.09
N ASN A 115 4.85 13.91 -3.55
CA ASN A 115 4.32 15.22 -3.90
C ASN A 115 5.28 16.35 -3.52
N LEU A 116 5.91 16.29 -2.35
CA LEU A 116 6.91 17.27 -1.93
C LEU A 116 8.14 17.27 -2.84
N VAL A 117 8.60 16.09 -3.28
CA VAL A 117 9.72 15.97 -4.21
C VAL A 117 9.35 16.52 -5.59
N ILE A 118 8.14 16.28 -6.07
CA ILE A 118 7.64 16.86 -7.33
C ILE A 118 7.61 18.37 -7.22
N ALA A 119 7.06 18.92 -6.13
CA ALA A 119 7.00 20.34 -5.88
C ALA A 119 8.38 21.01 -5.85
N ALA A 120 9.38 20.34 -5.28
CA ALA A 120 10.74 20.85 -5.18
C ALA A 120 11.58 20.66 -6.46
N SER A 121 11.25 19.68 -7.31
CA SER A 121 12.08 19.29 -8.46
C SER A 121 11.64 19.90 -9.78
N PHE A 122 10.39 20.33 -9.90
CA PHE A 122 9.84 20.86 -11.14
C PHE A 122 9.55 22.37 -11.03
N PRO A 123 9.84 23.16 -12.09
CA PRO A 123 9.43 24.56 -12.17
C PRO A 123 7.90 24.71 -12.07
N GLU A 124 7.41 25.83 -11.54
CA GLU A 124 5.97 26.09 -11.36
C GLU A 124 5.13 25.81 -12.63
N LYS A 125 5.67 26.16 -13.81
CA LYS A 125 4.99 25.95 -15.11
C LYS A 125 4.75 24.46 -15.46
N THR A 126 5.59 23.54 -14.96
CA THR A 126 5.53 22.11 -15.30
C THR A 126 5.13 21.23 -14.10
N GLN A 127 5.05 21.82 -12.92
CA GLN A 127 4.71 21.11 -11.68
C GLN A 127 3.32 20.45 -11.75
N ALA A 128 2.33 21.17 -12.28
CA ALA A 128 0.98 20.63 -12.46
C ALA A 128 0.96 19.42 -13.40
N LEU A 129 1.75 19.46 -14.49
CA LEU A 129 1.89 18.34 -15.42
C LEU A 129 2.56 17.13 -14.74
N ALA A 130 3.64 17.34 -13.99
CA ALA A 130 4.32 16.27 -13.26
C ALA A 130 3.41 15.62 -12.22
N GLY A 131 2.61 16.42 -11.49
CA GLY A 131 1.59 15.94 -10.55
C GLY A 131 0.48 15.15 -11.26
N GLY A 132 0.03 15.60 -12.42
CA GLY A 132 -0.95 14.90 -13.24
C GLY A 132 -0.45 13.53 -13.71
N VAL A 133 0.79 13.45 -14.21
CA VAL A 133 1.43 12.17 -14.60
C VAL A 133 1.56 11.25 -13.37
N PHE A 134 2.02 11.75 -12.24
CA PHE A 134 2.15 10.99 -11.01
C PHE A 134 0.81 10.37 -10.57
N ASN A 135 -0.26 11.18 -10.53
CA ASN A 135 -1.59 10.70 -10.18
C ASN A 135 -2.14 9.67 -11.19
N THR A 136 -1.91 9.88 -12.49
CA THR A 136 -2.29 8.92 -13.53
C THR A 136 -1.59 7.58 -13.31
N VAL A 137 -0.30 7.59 -13.04
CA VAL A 137 0.48 6.38 -12.74
C VAL A 137 -0.04 5.68 -11.48
N ALA A 138 -0.41 6.42 -10.44
CA ALA A 138 -1.05 5.86 -9.23
C ALA A 138 -2.37 5.15 -9.56
N GLN A 139 -3.25 5.76 -10.36
CA GLN A 139 -4.54 5.16 -10.72
C GLN A 139 -4.39 3.92 -11.61
N ILE A 140 -3.43 3.94 -12.53
CA ILE A 140 -3.11 2.74 -13.33
C ILE A 140 -2.58 1.64 -12.40
N GLY A 141 -1.68 1.97 -11.47
CA GLY A 141 -1.16 1.04 -10.47
C GLY A 141 -2.28 0.41 -9.65
N LYS A 142 -3.24 1.22 -9.16
CA LYS A 142 -4.44 0.77 -8.47
C LYS A 142 -5.20 -0.28 -9.30
N THR A 143 -5.54 0.05 -10.55
CA THR A 143 -6.32 -0.83 -11.41
C THR A 143 -5.61 -2.15 -11.68
N VAL A 144 -4.32 -2.10 -12.01
CA VAL A 144 -3.49 -3.30 -12.24
C VAL A 144 -3.36 -4.13 -10.96
N GLY A 145 -3.12 -3.49 -9.81
CA GLY A 145 -3.01 -4.18 -8.52
C GLY A 145 -4.29 -4.91 -8.13
N LEU A 146 -5.44 -4.25 -8.27
CA LEU A 146 -6.76 -4.85 -8.02
C LEU A 146 -7.03 -6.05 -8.94
N ALA A 147 -6.82 -5.89 -10.24
CA ALA A 147 -7.07 -6.94 -11.21
C ALA A 147 -6.16 -8.16 -11.00
N THR A 148 -4.85 -7.94 -10.84
CA THR A 148 -3.89 -9.03 -10.67
C THR A 148 -4.09 -9.78 -9.36
N SER A 149 -4.34 -9.07 -8.25
CA SER A 149 -4.61 -9.70 -6.95
C SER A 149 -5.91 -10.52 -6.97
N ALA A 150 -6.97 -10.05 -7.62
CA ALA A 150 -8.22 -10.78 -7.78
C ALA A 150 -8.03 -12.07 -8.59
N VAL A 151 -7.28 -12.02 -9.71
CA VAL A 151 -6.96 -13.19 -10.52
C VAL A 151 -6.13 -14.21 -9.73
N ILE A 152 -5.15 -13.75 -8.96
CA ILE A 152 -4.33 -14.64 -8.12
C ILE A 152 -5.18 -15.30 -7.04
N ALA A 153 -6.03 -14.52 -6.34
CA ALA A 153 -6.91 -15.04 -5.31
C ALA A 153 -7.85 -16.11 -5.87
N SER A 154 -8.56 -15.81 -6.97
CA SER A 154 -9.50 -16.75 -7.59
C SER A 154 -8.81 -18.01 -8.11
N SER A 155 -7.66 -17.86 -8.76
CA SER A 155 -6.89 -18.99 -9.29
C SER A 155 -6.34 -19.88 -8.17
N ALA A 156 -5.91 -19.30 -7.05
CA ALA A 156 -5.44 -20.06 -5.90
C ALA A 156 -6.60 -20.78 -5.20
N THR A 157 -7.76 -20.12 -5.03
CA THR A 157 -8.98 -20.75 -4.48
C THR A 157 -9.42 -21.94 -5.34
N ALA A 158 -9.42 -21.79 -6.66
CA ALA A 158 -9.81 -22.86 -7.58
C ALA A 158 -8.93 -24.12 -7.46
N LYS A 159 -7.64 -23.94 -7.12
CA LYS A 159 -6.68 -25.04 -6.98
C LYS A 159 -6.70 -25.72 -5.60
N THR A 160 -7.46 -25.22 -4.64
CA THR A 160 -7.59 -25.85 -3.32
C THR A 160 -8.27 -27.23 -3.43
N ASN A 161 -8.00 -28.10 -2.47
CA ASN A 161 -8.63 -29.44 -2.39
C ASN A 161 -9.99 -29.43 -1.68
N PHE A 162 -10.52 -28.27 -1.30
CA PHE A 162 -11.81 -28.16 -0.65
C PHE A 162 -12.94 -28.48 -1.66
N PRO A 163 -13.94 -29.33 -1.28
CA PRO A 163 -15.06 -29.64 -2.16
C PRO A 163 -15.89 -28.40 -2.53
N ASP A 164 -16.11 -27.52 -1.55
CA ASP A 164 -16.78 -26.24 -1.72
C ASP A 164 -15.74 -25.11 -1.80
N LYS A 165 -15.67 -24.48 -2.99
CA LYS A 165 -14.77 -23.35 -3.25
C LYS A 165 -15.22 -22.02 -2.62
N GLU A 166 -16.48 -21.94 -2.20
CA GLU A 166 -17.03 -20.77 -1.50
C GLU A 166 -16.90 -20.90 0.02
N SER A 167 -16.41 -22.04 0.52
CA SER A 167 -16.15 -22.22 1.94
C SER A 167 -15.11 -21.23 2.48
N PRO A 168 -15.26 -20.72 3.71
CA PRO A 168 -14.32 -19.77 4.32
C PRO A 168 -12.85 -20.20 4.24
N PRO A 169 -12.45 -21.47 4.51
CA PRO A 169 -11.06 -21.89 4.40
C PRO A 169 -10.54 -21.91 2.96
N ALA A 170 -11.41 -22.21 1.97
CA ALA A 170 -11.03 -22.18 0.54
C ALA A 170 -10.75 -20.74 0.08
N LEU A 171 -11.67 -19.82 0.39
CA LEU A 171 -11.52 -18.40 0.07
C LEU A 171 -10.31 -17.79 0.77
N MET A 172 -10.12 -18.09 2.06
CA MET A 172 -8.98 -17.60 2.82
C MET A 172 -7.64 -18.04 2.22
N SER A 173 -7.57 -19.27 1.71
CA SER A 173 -6.39 -19.78 1.02
C SER A 173 -6.04 -18.94 -0.22
N GLY A 174 -7.05 -18.56 -1.00
CA GLY A 174 -6.88 -17.68 -2.16
C GLY A 174 -6.44 -16.26 -1.78
N TYR A 175 -7.07 -15.67 -0.78
CA TYR A 175 -6.73 -14.32 -0.32
C TYR A 175 -5.31 -14.27 0.26
N ARG A 176 -4.88 -15.29 0.99
CA ARG A 176 -3.49 -15.42 1.48
C ARG A 176 -2.49 -15.44 0.33
N ALA A 177 -2.76 -16.16 -0.75
CA ALA A 177 -1.89 -16.18 -1.92
C ALA A 177 -1.74 -14.78 -2.55
N ALA A 178 -2.84 -14.02 -2.61
CA ALA A 178 -2.80 -12.64 -3.09
C ALA A 178 -2.08 -11.69 -2.12
N PHE A 179 -2.19 -11.87 -0.81
CA PHE A 179 -1.40 -11.10 0.17
C PHE A 179 0.11 -11.41 0.06
N TRP A 180 0.50 -12.66 -0.18
CA TRP A 180 1.91 -13.00 -0.46
C TRP A 180 2.42 -12.33 -1.73
N TYR A 181 1.59 -12.25 -2.77
CA TYR A 181 1.92 -11.50 -3.98
C TYR A 181 2.13 -10.01 -3.68
N CYS A 182 1.21 -9.38 -2.93
CA CYS A 182 1.35 -7.98 -2.50
C CYS A 182 2.63 -7.75 -1.67
N PHE A 183 2.97 -8.67 -0.76
CA PHE A 183 4.22 -8.63 0.00
C PHE A 183 5.45 -8.68 -0.90
N GLY A 184 5.45 -9.56 -1.91
CA GLY A 184 6.52 -9.64 -2.90
C GLY A 184 6.71 -8.33 -3.67
N LEU A 185 5.62 -7.71 -4.11
CA LEU A 185 5.67 -6.41 -4.78
C LEU A 185 6.17 -5.29 -3.86
N CYS A 186 5.69 -5.23 -2.60
CA CYS A 186 6.19 -4.27 -1.62
C CYS A 186 7.69 -4.46 -1.33
N SER A 187 8.16 -5.69 -1.29
CA SER A 187 9.59 -5.99 -1.14
C SER A 187 10.39 -5.43 -2.32
N MET A 188 9.87 -5.51 -3.55
CA MET A 188 10.50 -4.88 -4.72
C MET A 188 10.60 -3.36 -4.57
N THR A 189 9.58 -2.67 -4.01
CA THR A 189 9.66 -1.21 -3.81
C THR A 189 10.76 -0.81 -2.83
N VAL A 190 11.03 -1.63 -1.82
CA VAL A 190 12.16 -1.41 -0.90
C VAL A 190 13.49 -1.45 -1.67
N PHE A 191 13.70 -2.46 -2.52
CA PHE A 191 14.93 -2.55 -3.35
C PHE A 191 15.04 -1.39 -4.34
N VAL A 192 13.94 -1.05 -5.02
CA VAL A 192 13.89 0.10 -5.96
C VAL A 192 14.23 1.40 -5.23
N SER A 193 13.72 1.58 -4.01
CA SER A 193 14.02 2.77 -3.20
C SER A 193 15.46 2.81 -2.73
N LEU A 194 16.01 1.70 -2.26
CA LEU A 194 17.42 1.61 -1.84
C LEU A 194 18.39 1.96 -2.97
N TRP A 195 18.07 1.61 -4.21
CA TRP A 195 18.94 1.87 -5.36
C TRP A 195 18.66 3.23 -6.02
N GLY A 196 17.39 3.56 -6.19
CA GLY A 196 16.96 4.71 -7.00
C GLY A 196 16.92 6.03 -6.22
N LEU A 197 16.83 6.01 -4.89
CA LEU A 197 16.65 7.21 -4.07
C LEU A 197 17.92 7.64 -3.31
N ARG A 198 19.02 6.90 -3.42
CA ARG A 198 20.29 7.18 -2.70
C ARG A 198 20.87 8.59 -2.92
N ARG A 199 20.39 9.34 -3.89
CA ARG A 199 20.92 10.67 -4.29
C ARG A 199 19.91 11.80 -4.09
N ILE A 200 18.79 11.57 -3.40
CA ILE A 200 17.81 12.61 -3.13
C ILE A 200 18.25 13.38 -1.88
N GLY A 201 18.50 14.69 -2.08
CA GLY A 201 18.81 15.62 -0.98
C GLY A 201 17.59 15.91 -0.08
N LYS A 202 17.71 16.90 0.81
CA LYS A 202 16.64 17.33 1.70
C LYS A 202 15.40 17.77 0.92
N VAL A 203 14.23 17.33 1.36
CA VAL A 203 12.94 17.77 0.82
C VAL A 203 12.77 19.26 1.12
N GLY A 204 12.52 20.07 0.10
CA GLY A 204 12.30 21.51 0.28
C GLY A 204 13.54 22.42 0.23
N ALA A 205 14.75 21.91 0.02
CA ALA A 205 15.87 22.75 -0.34
C ALA A 205 15.70 23.23 -1.78
N LYS A 206 15.32 24.50 -2.00
CA LYS A 206 15.44 25.15 -3.33
C LYS A 206 16.88 24.98 -3.80
N ARG A 207 17.07 24.41 -4.97
CA ARG A 207 18.34 24.53 -5.70
C ARG A 207 18.34 25.94 -6.29
N ASP A 208 19.17 26.79 -5.73
CA ASP A 208 19.57 28.06 -6.35
C ASP A 208 20.34 27.76 -7.64
#